data_33a03fac4d824eea4f1ac84a1c4b0abf
#
_entry.id   33a03fac4d824eea4f1ac84a1c4b0abf
#
_cell.length_a   1.000
_cell.length_b   1.000
_cell.length_c   1.000
_cell.angle_alpha   90.00
_cell.angle_beta   90.00
_cell.angle_gamma   90.00
#
_symmetry.space_group_name_H-M   'P 1'
#
loop_
_entity.id
_entity.type
_entity.pdbx_description
1 polymer ?
#
loop_
_entity_poly.entity_id
_entity_poly.type
_entity_poly.pdbx_seq_one_letter_code
_entity_poly.pdbx_strand_id
1 'polypeptide(L)'
;LIKEAISEIQKANNPLILVGGPALEENNLVKLALIAEKLGCELKTDWFNARLDKGAGRINSIRIPYVVDKAVEALKNFDTIITIGARQPVAFFAYPNKPGILTQDKTNFIDLAGLSDDISSLINEFSDLANVTSKNPKTISEFNPPEIPQGPINTTSLGMALGALIPENAIIVDESVTTGREFFYQTSGSHPHTWLNNCGGSIGFGMPVAIGAAIACPNQKVISLEGDGSAMYTVQSLWTMARENLDIVILIF
;
A
#
# COMPACT_ATOMS: atom_id res chain seq x y z
N LEU A 1 16.81 20.68 5.13
CA LEU A 1 15.60 20.13 4.52
C LEU A 1 14.69 19.51 5.59
N ILE A 2 15.13 18.53 6.47
CA ILE A 2 14.26 17.92 7.50
C ILE A 2 13.73 18.95 8.50
N LYS A 3 14.57 19.87 9.01
CA LYS A 3 14.15 20.94 9.91
C LYS A 3 13.14 21.88 9.26
N GLU A 4 13.29 22.13 7.97
CA GLU A 4 12.34 22.90 7.16
C GLU A 4 11.00 22.17 7.06
N ALA A 5 11.03 20.87 6.72
CA ALA A 5 9.82 20.05 6.66
C ALA A 5 9.06 20.03 8.00
N ILE A 6 9.78 19.87 9.13
CA ILE A 6 9.16 19.96 10.47
C ILE A 6 8.52 21.34 10.68
N SER A 7 9.22 22.42 10.31
CA SER A 7 8.70 23.78 10.46
C SER A 7 7.45 24.02 9.62
N GLU A 8 7.42 23.51 8.39
CA GLU A 8 6.27 23.66 7.51
C GLU A 8 5.07 22.80 7.97
N ILE A 9 5.32 21.57 8.46
CA ILE A 9 4.27 20.76 9.10
C ILE A 9 3.65 21.50 10.28
N GLN A 10 4.47 22.13 11.14
CA GLN A 10 3.99 22.84 12.33
C GLN A 10 3.18 24.11 12.01
N LYS A 11 3.38 24.72 10.85
CA LYS A 11 2.63 25.89 10.35
C LYS A 11 1.35 25.51 9.62
N ALA A 12 1.29 24.28 9.10
CA ALA A 12 0.18 23.79 8.31
C ALA A 12 -1.06 23.55 9.16
N ASN A 13 -2.25 23.72 8.56
CA ASN A 13 -3.51 23.35 9.22
C ASN A 13 -3.83 21.86 9.02
N ASN A 14 -3.49 21.32 7.85
CA ASN A 14 -3.75 19.92 7.48
C ASN A 14 -2.52 19.34 6.75
N PRO A 15 -1.45 19.00 7.48
CA PRO A 15 -0.26 18.41 6.87
C PRO A 15 -0.43 16.92 6.60
N LEU A 16 0.20 16.44 5.52
CA LEU A 16 0.26 15.04 5.11
C LEU A 16 1.72 14.60 4.91
N ILE A 17 2.08 13.44 5.44
CA ILE A 17 3.26 12.69 5.01
C ILE A 17 2.80 11.61 4.04
N LEU A 18 3.25 11.69 2.80
CA LEU A 18 2.98 10.74 1.74
C LEU A 18 4.21 9.87 1.49
N VAL A 19 4.05 8.56 1.63
CA VAL A 19 5.17 7.63 1.61
C VAL A 19 5.04 6.55 0.55
N GLY A 20 6.17 6.07 0.05
CA GLY A 20 6.26 5.02 -0.95
C GLY A 20 7.60 4.31 -0.94
N GLY A 21 7.78 3.29 -1.77
CA GLY A 21 9.04 2.57 -1.93
C GLY A 21 9.62 2.05 -0.61
N PRO A 22 10.93 2.25 -0.34
CA PRO A 22 11.58 1.78 0.88
C PRO A 22 11.04 2.38 2.18
N ALA A 23 10.32 3.50 2.13
CA ALA A 23 9.65 4.07 3.30
C ALA A 23 8.54 3.15 3.84
N LEU A 24 8.07 2.20 3.04
CA LEU A 24 7.02 1.22 3.41
C LEU A 24 7.58 -0.04 4.07
N GLU A 25 8.88 -0.19 4.18
CA GLU A 25 9.47 -1.24 5.01
C GLU A 25 8.99 -1.09 6.45
N GLU A 26 8.68 -2.20 7.10
CA GLU A 26 8.01 -2.22 8.41
C GLU A 26 8.64 -1.26 9.43
N ASN A 27 9.96 -1.32 9.61
CA ASN A 27 10.67 -0.48 10.58
C ASN A 27 10.58 1.01 10.25
N ASN A 28 10.61 1.36 8.96
CA ASN A 28 10.50 2.71 8.47
C ASN A 28 9.07 3.23 8.65
N LEU A 29 8.10 2.42 8.28
CA LEU A 29 6.68 2.79 8.35
C LEU A 29 6.20 2.99 9.80
N VAL A 30 6.69 2.16 10.74
CA VAL A 30 6.44 2.35 12.18
C VAL A 30 7.00 3.69 12.67
N LYS A 31 8.23 4.04 12.30
CA LYS A 31 8.82 5.33 12.67
C LYS A 31 8.07 6.51 12.05
N LEU A 32 7.67 6.39 10.79
CA LEU A 32 6.89 7.42 10.09
C LEU A 32 5.51 7.62 10.73
N ALA A 33 4.85 6.55 11.16
CA ALA A 33 3.61 6.65 11.93
C ALA A 33 3.81 7.40 13.26
N LEU A 34 4.88 7.10 13.98
CA LEU A 34 5.23 7.83 15.21
C LEU A 34 5.58 9.31 14.97
N ILE A 35 6.28 9.61 13.86
CA ILE A 35 6.57 10.99 13.46
C ILE A 35 5.27 11.72 13.13
N ALA A 36 4.39 11.10 12.35
CA ALA A 36 3.11 11.68 11.97
C ALA A 36 2.24 11.97 13.21
N GLU A 37 2.14 11.03 14.14
CA GLU A 37 1.43 11.21 15.41
C GLU A 37 2.06 12.32 16.27
N LYS A 38 3.39 12.39 16.34
CA LYS A 38 4.11 13.41 17.11
C LYS A 38 3.90 14.82 16.56
N LEU A 39 3.91 14.95 15.23
CA LEU A 39 3.77 16.23 14.55
C LEU A 39 2.30 16.62 14.27
N GLY A 40 1.34 15.71 14.50
CA GLY A 40 -0.09 15.95 14.28
C GLY A 40 -0.46 15.98 12.79
N CYS A 41 0.21 15.18 11.95
CA CYS A 41 -0.08 15.07 10.53
C CYS A 41 -0.66 13.70 10.16
N GLU A 42 -1.36 13.63 9.02
CA GLU A 42 -1.80 12.34 8.48
C GLU A 42 -0.62 11.62 7.79
N LEU A 43 -0.69 10.28 7.78
CA LEU A 43 0.22 9.42 7.03
C LEU A 43 -0.59 8.64 6.00
N LYS A 44 -0.22 8.79 4.71
CA LYS A 44 -0.83 8.02 3.62
C LYS A 44 0.25 7.42 2.73
N THR A 45 -0.13 6.37 2.00
CA THR A 45 0.74 5.74 1.01
C THR A 45 0.24 6.05 -0.39
N ASP A 46 1.15 6.04 -1.37
CA ASP A 46 0.75 6.05 -2.77
C ASP A 46 -0.09 4.80 -3.10
N TRP A 47 -0.85 4.86 -4.21
CA TRP A 47 -1.61 3.70 -4.69
C TRP A 47 -0.70 2.57 -5.16
N PHE A 48 0.34 2.92 -5.93
CA PHE A 48 1.24 1.96 -6.55
C PHE A 48 2.46 1.66 -5.67
N ASN A 49 2.32 0.70 -4.78
CA ASN A 49 3.41 0.23 -3.93
C ASN A 49 3.71 -1.23 -4.25
N ALA A 50 4.98 -1.54 -4.61
CA ALA A 50 5.39 -2.89 -4.96
C ALA A 50 5.14 -3.89 -3.84
N ARG A 51 5.39 -3.47 -2.59
CA ARG A 51 5.25 -4.29 -1.39
C ARG A 51 4.77 -3.46 -0.21
N LEU A 52 3.90 -4.05 0.58
CA LEU A 52 3.48 -3.53 1.87
C LEU A 52 3.17 -4.70 2.81
N ASP A 53 3.74 -4.68 4.01
CA ASP A 53 3.38 -5.63 5.06
C ASP A 53 2.17 -5.07 5.83
N LYS A 54 1.12 -5.88 5.98
CA LYS A 54 -0.16 -5.47 6.54
C LYS A 54 -0.83 -6.58 7.36
N GLY A 55 -2.01 -6.29 7.91
CA GLY A 55 -2.71 -7.19 8.83
C GLY A 55 -2.45 -6.84 10.29
N ALA A 56 -2.85 -7.70 11.18
CA ALA A 56 -2.71 -7.51 12.63
C ALA A 56 -1.26 -7.23 13.05
N GLY A 57 -1.07 -6.25 13.90
CA GLY A 57 0.26 -5.83 14.37
C GLY A 57 1.05 -4.96 13.39
N ARG A 58 0.51 -4.66 12.20
CA ARG A 58 1.13 -3.79 11.19
C ARG A 58 0.46 -2.43 11.16
N ILE A 59 1.16 -1.42 10.62
CA ILE A 59 0.56 -0.10 10.44
C ILE A 59 -0.63 -0.18 9.49
N ASN A 60 -1.78 0.35 9.92
CA ASN A 60 -2.97 0.43 9.09
C ASN A 60 -2.80 1.56 8.06
N SER A 61 -2.26 1.22 6.91
CA SER A 61 -1.94 2.18 5.85
C SER A 61 -3.17 2.53 5.02
N ILE A 62 -3.39 3.83 4.83
CA ILE A 62 -4.44 4.36 3.95
C ILE A 62 -3.80 4.78 2.64
N ARG A 63 -4.18 4.15 1.53
CA ARG A 63 -3.70 4.49 0.18
C ARG A 63 -4.47 5.68 -0.38
N ILE A 64 -3.79 6.56 -1.13
CA ILE A 64 -4.47 7.53 -1.99
C ILE A 64 -5.26 6.75 -3.04
N PRO A 65 -6.55 7.07 -3.29
CA PRO A 65 -7.35 6.32 -4.26
C PRO A 65 -6.80 6.38 -5.69
N TYR A 66 -6.95 5.28 -6.44
CA TYR A 66 -6.60 5.25 -7.87
C TYR A 66 -7.49 6.12 -8.75
N VAL A 67 -8.80 6.14 -8.45
CA VAL A 67 -9.79 6.89 -9.24
C VAL A 67 -9.58 8.38 -9.04
N VAL A 68 -9.34 9.13 -10.13
CA VAL A 68 -8.95 10.55 -10.12
C VAL A 68 -9.87 11.40 -9.23
N ASP A 69 -11.18 11.32 -9.39
CA ASP A 69 -12.11 12.14 -8.60
C ASP A 69 -12.03 11.83 -7.10
N LYS A 70 -11.88 10.54 -6.75
CA LYS A 70 -11.71 10.12 -5.36
C LYS A 70 -10.35 10.56 -4.79
N ALA A 71 -9.30 10.54 -5.61
CA ALA A 71 -7.97 11.00 -5.19
C ALA A 71 -7.95 12.52 -4.96
N VAL A 72 -8.53 13.29 -5.88
CA VAL A 72 -8.69 14.75 -5.72
C VAL A 72 -9.48 15.08 -4.46
N GLU A 73 -10.59 14.38 -4.22
CA GLU A 73 -11.40 14.56 -3.01
C GLU A 73 -10.62 14.21 -1.73
N ALA A 74 -9.85 13.12 -1.76
CA ALA A 74 -9.03 12.67 -0.63
C ALA A 74 -7.86 13.63 -0.31
N LEU A 75 -7.39 14.39 -1.30
CA LEU A 75 -6.23 15.29 -1.16
C LEU A 75 -6.60 16.76 -1.02
N LYS A 76 -7.84 17.16 -1.29
CA LYS A 76 -8.24 18.57 -1.41
C LYS A 76 -8.02 19.43 -0.16
N ASN A 77 -8.01 18.81 1.03
CA ASN A 77 -7.90 19.53 2.29
C ASN A 77 -6.46 19.68 2.80
N PHE A 78 -5.50 18.97 2.19
CA PHE A 78 -4.10 19.06 2.61
C PHE A 78 -3.47 20.33 2.04
N ASP A 79 -2.97 21.18 2.93
CA ASP A 79 -2.29 22.43 2.59
C ASP A 79 -0.77 22.26 2.49
N THR A 80 -0.22 21.23 3.13
CA THR A 80 1.21 20.87 3.05
C THR A 80 1.36 19.36 2.91
N ILE A 81 2.15 18.92 1.94
CA ILE A 81 2.46 17.51 1.66
C ILE A 81 3.96 17.31 1.65
N ILE A 82 4.44 16.42 2.51
CA ILE A 82 5.83 15.97 2.54
C ILE A 82 5.90 14.60 1.89
N THR A 83 6.77 14.40 0.89
CA THR A 83 6.97 13.08 0.28
C THR A 83 8.27 12.43 0.76
N ILE A 84 8.21 11.11 0.99
CA ILE A 84 9.37 10.26 1.33
C ILE A 84 9.24 8.98 0.54
N GLY A 85 10.10 8.78 -0.46
CA GLY A 85 10.03 7.64 -1.38
C GLY A 85 8.78 7.59 -2.25
N ALA A 86 7.97 8.64 -2.24
CA ALA A 86 6.79 8.84 -3.06
C ALA A 86 6.98 10.06 -3.96
N ARG A 87 6.13 10.23 -4.96
CA ARG A 87 6.13 11.39 -5.85
C ARG A 87 4.89 12.25 -5.62
N GLN A 88 4.89 13.45 -6.17
CA GLN A 88 3.69 14.27 -6.24
C GLN A 88 2.55 13.46 -6.87
N PRO A 89 1.36 13.41 -6.25
CA PRO A 89 0.22 12.68 -6.77
C PRO A 89 -0.24 13.21 -8.12
N VAL A 90 -0.20 12.33 -9.13
CA VAL A 90 -0.65 12.62 -10.49
C VAL A 90 -1.63 11.55 -10.96
N ALA A 91 -2.50 11.91 -11.90
CA ALA A 91 -3.37 10.94 -12.56
C ALA A 91 -2.52 9.92 -13.34
N PHE A 92 -2.84 8.64 -13.21
CA PHE A 92 -2.05 7.58 -13.86
C PHE A 92 -2.10 7.65 -15.39
N PHE A 93 -3.25 8.04 -15.93
CA PHE A 93 -3.44 8.31 -17.35
C PHE A 93 -3.96 9.74 -17.56
N ALA A 94 -3.75 10.26 -18.76
CA ALA A 94 -4.38 11.51 -19.20
C ALA A 94 -5.87 11.29 -19.53
N TYR A 95 -6.69 11.36 -18.52
CA TYR A 95 -8.15 11.20 -18.69
C TYR A 95 -8.79 12.48 -19.24
N PRO A 96 -9.68 12.39 -20.23
CA PRO A 96 -10.42 13.56 -20.71
C PRO A 96 -11.17 14.27 -19.58
N ASN A 97 -11.04 15.59 -19.54
CA ASN A 97 -11.72 16.45 -18.55
C ASN A 97 -11.39 16.15 -17.07
N LYS A 98 -10.24 15.53 -16.79
CA LYS A 98 -9.73 15.31 -15.44
C LYS A 98 -8.38 16.02 -15.24
N PRO A 99 -8.06 16.46 -14.02
CA PRO A 99 -6.76 17.07 -13.74
C PRO A 99 -5.64 16.03 -13.84
N GLY A 100 -4.48 16.47 -14.34
CA GLY A 100 -3.26 15.65 -14.31
C GLY A 100 -2.60 15.63 -12.95
N ILE A 101 -2.60 16.76 -12.23
CA ILE A 101 -2.13 16.89 -10.85
C ILE A 101 -3.33 16.75 -9.92
N LEU A 102 -3.20 15.91 -8.88
CA LEU A 102 -4.32 15.55 -8.00
C LEU A 102 -4.41 16.42 -6.74
N THR A 103 -3.39 17.25 -6.49
CA THR A 103 -3.34 18.23 -5.39
C THR A 103 -3.81 19.61 -5.86
N GLN A 104 -4.16 20.46 -4.92
CA GLN A 104 -4.50 21.86 -5.25
C GLN A 104 -3.23 22.68 -5.58
N ASP A 105 -3.35 23.68 -6.46
CA ASP A 105 -2.23 24.55 -6.87
C ASP A 105 -1.56 25.27 -5.69
N LYS A 106 -2.32 25.55 -4.63
CA LYS A 106 -1.84 26.22 -3.42
C LYS A 106 -1.20 25.29 -2.40
N THR A 107 -1.22 23.97 -2.62
CA THR A 107 -0.62 23.00 -1.70
C THR A 107 0.90 23.17 -1.69
N ASN A 108 1.46 23.42 -0.49
CA ASN A 108 2.91 23.44 -0.30
C ASN A 108 3.44 22.00 -0.39
N PHE A 109 4.40 21.77 -1.29
CA PHE A 109 4.92 20.45 -1.57
C PHE A 109 6.42 20.37 -1.31
N ILE A 110 6.84 19.48 -0.42
CA ILE A 110 8.25 19.26 -0.06
C ILE A 110 8.62 17.82 -0.35
N ASP A 111 9.48 17.62 -1.33
CA ASP A 111 10.08 16.31 -1.59
C ASP A 111 11.30 16.15 -0.66
N LEU A 112 11.14 15.29 0.36
CA LEU A 112 12.15 15.11 1.39
C LEU A 112 13.18 14.05 1.01
N ALA A 113 12.75 12.98 0.34
CA ALA A 113 13.62 11.94 -0.21
C ALA A 113 12.97 11.20 -1.38
N GLY A 114 13.74 11.00 -2.43
CA GLY A 114 13.38 10.16 -3.59
C GLY A 114 13.79 8.70 -3.39
N LEU A 115 13.47 7.85 -4.38
CA LEU A 115 13.74 6.40 -4.32
C LEU A 115 15.24 6.03 -4.34
N SER A 116 16.11 6.95 -4.74
CA SER A 116 17.57 6.75 -4.79
C SER A 116 18.30 7.18 -3.51
N ASP A 117 17.58 7.79 -2.57
CA ASP A 117 18.16 8.30 -1.34
C ASP A 117 18.20 7.23 -0.25
N ASP A 118 19.03 7.41 0.77
CA ASP A 118 19.03 6.57 1.97
C ASP A 118 17.84 6.95 2.87
N ILE A 119 16.68 6.42 2.49
CA ILE A 119 15.41 6.69 3.16
C ILE A 119 15.46 6.27 4.64
N SER A 120 16.10 5.15 4.96
CA SER A 120 16.13 4.65 6.34
C SER A 120 16.93 5.58 7.26
N SER A 121 18.09 6.07 6.81
CA SER A 121 18.89 7.04 7.56
C SER A 121 18.17 8.37 7.69
N LEU A 122 17.49 8.83 6.63
CA LEU A 122 16.69 10.06 6.67
C LEU A 122 15.54 9.95 7.68
N ILE A 123 14.81 8.83 7.71
CA ILE A 123 13.71 8.63 8.68
C ILE A 123 14.23 8.59 10.11
N ASN A 124 15.42 8.02 10.36
CA ASN A 124 16.05 8.06 11.69
C ASN A 124 16.33 9.50 12.11
N GLU A 125 16.99 10.27 11.26
CA GLU A 125 17.26 11.70 11.53
C GLU A 125 15.98 12.51 11.71
N PHE A 126 14.94 12.24 10.91
CA PHE A 126 13.64 12.89 11.05
C PHE A 126 13.00 12.58 12.43
N SER A 127 13.03 11.31 12.85
CA SER A 127 12.54 10.89 14.16
C SER A 127 13.26 11.62 15.31
N ASP A 128 14.59 11.71 15.22
CA ASP A 128 15.42 12.38 16.23
C ASP A 128 15.11 13.89 16.29
N LEU A 129 15.07 14.57 15.14
CA LEU A 129 14.78 16.00 15.05
C LEU A 129 13.34 16.35 15.43
N ALA A 130 12.39 15.45 15.22
CA ALA A 130 11.00 15.58 15.68
C ALA A 130 10.84 15.25 17.18
N ASN A 131 11.89 14.82 17.87
CA ASN A 131 11.85 14.39 19.27
C ASN A 131 10.79 13.31 19.54
N VAL A 132 10.77 12.27 18.70
CA VAL A 132 9.88 11.12 18.87
C VAL A 132 10.38 10.26 20.03
N THR A 133 9.57 10.10 21.07
CA THR A 133 9.89 9.29 22.26
C THR A 133 9.01 8.06 22.40
N SER A 134 7.84 8.05 21.75
CA SER A 134 6.94 6.89 21.74
C SER A 134 7.54 5.74 20.93
N LYS A 135 7.21 4.51 21.34
CA LYS A 135 7.64 3.28 20.64
C LYS A 135 6.47 2.53 20.00
N ASN A 136 5.25 2.86 20.39
CA ASN A 136 4.05 2.17 19.96
C ASN A 136 3.12 3.14 19.24
N PRO A 137 3.00 3.08 17.91
CA PRO A 137 2.07 3.89 17.16
C PRO A 137 0.62 3.45 17.44
N LYS A 138 -0.31 4.40 17.38
CA LYS A 138 -1.74 4.17 17.59
C LYS A 138 -2.42 3.56 16.37
N THR A 139 -1.80 3.70 15.20
CA THR A 139 -2.32 3.28 13.90
C THR A 139 -2.01 1.82 13.56
N ILE A 140 -1.78 0.97 14.56
CA ILE A 140 -1.58 -0.47 14.36
C ILE A 140 -2.94 -1.15 14.17
N SER A 141 -3.04 -2.02 13.16
CA SER A 141 -4.20 -2.87 12.95
C SER A 141 -4.34 -3.89 14.08
N GLU A 142 -5.53 -4.00 14.64
CA GLU A 142 -5.88 -5.08 15.56
C GLU A 142 -6.27 -6.34 14.80
N PHE A 143 -6.10 -7.51 15.43
CA PHE A 143 -6.61 -8.75 14.86
C PHE A 143 -8.14 -8.76 14.97
N ASN A 144 -8.79 -8.52 13.87
CA ASN A 144 -10.25 -8.50 13.75
C ASN A 144 -10.67 -8.93 12.33
N PRO A 145 -10.44 -10.21 11.98
CA PRO A 145 -10.81 -10.70 10.66
C PRO A 145 -12.34 -10.65 10.50
N PRO A 146 -12.85 -10.39 9.28
CA PRO A 146 -14.27 -10.47 9.02
C PRO A 146 -14.80 -11.87 9.23
N GLU A 147 -16.09 -12.01 9.53
CA GLU A 147 -16.76 -13.29 9.52
C GLU A 147 -16.83 -13.85 8.10
N ILE A 148 -16.76 -15.20 7.96
CA ILE A 148 -16.93 -15.85 6.66
C ILE A 148 -18.35 -15.59 6.17
N PRO A 149 -18.51 -14.90 5.02
CA PRO A 149 -19.83 -14.52 4.54
C PRO A 149 -20.63 -15.73 4.07
N GLN A 150 -21.95 -15.61 4.19
CA GLN A 150 -22.91 -16.57 3.65
C GLN A 150 -23.71 -15.94 2.52
N GLY A 151 -24.19 -16.74 1.58
CA GLY A 151 -25.04 -16.28 0.48
C GLY A 151 -24.31 -16.07 -0.85
N PRO A 152 -24.80 -15.17 -1.73
CA PRO A 152 -24.26 -15.01 -3.08
C PRO A 152 -22.84 -14.44 -3.09
N ILE A 153 -22.04 -14.91 -4.05
CA ILE A 153 -20.70 -14.38 -4.30
C ILE A 153 -20.82 -13.00 -4.96
N ASN A 154 -20.15 -12.02 -4.37
CA ASN A 154 -19.95 -10.67 -4.91
C ASN A 154 -18.61 -10.11 -4.43
N THR A 155 -18.20 -8.94 -4.90
CA THR A 155 -16.90 -8.35 -4.56
C THR A 155 -16.69 -8.14 -3.06
N THR A 156 -17.75 -7.79 -2.33
CA THR A 156 -17.70 -7.62 -0.87
C THR A 156 -17.52 -8.95 -0.16
N SER A 157 -18.35 -9.96 -0.49
CA SER A 157 -18.25 -11.28 0.12
C SER A 157 -16.93 -11.99 -0.20
N LEU A 158 -16.37 -11.78 -1.40
CA LEU A 158 -15.03 -12.29 -1.76
C LEU A 158 -13.94 -11.67 -0.89
N GLY A 159 -13.94 -10.35 -0.72
CA GLY A 159 -12.96 -9.67 0.12
C GLY A 159 -13.08 -10.05 1.60
N MET A 160 -14.30 -10.22 2.11
CA MET A 160 -14.52 -10.72 3.49
C MET A 160 -14.01 -12.15 3.64
N ALA A 161 -14.31 -13.05 2.69
CA ALA A 161 -13.80 -14.42 2.72
C ALA A 161 -12.26 -14.45 2.68
N LEU A 162 -11.65 -13.63 1.81
CA LEU A 162 -10.20 -13.47 1.75
C LEU A 162 -9.66 -13.01 3.11
N GLY A 163 -10.25 -11.95 3.69
CA GLY A 163 -9.85 -11.41 5.00
C GLY A 163 -9.95 -12.44 6.14
N ALA A 164 -10.97 -13.29 6.11
CA ALA A 164 -11.17 -14.34 7.10
C ALA A 164 -10.20 -15.52 6.96
N LEU A 165 -9.72 -15.80 5.72
CA LEU A 165 -9.02 -17.05 5.40
C LEU A 165 -7.52 -16.88 5.12
N ILE A 166 -7.01 -15.65 5.02
CA ILE A 166 -5.57 -15.40 4.82
C ILE A 166 -4.78 -16.05 5.97
N PRO A 167 -3.87 -17.01 5.66
CA PRO A 167 -3.00 -17.59 6.68
C PRO A 167 -1.98 -16.58 7.21
N GLU A 168 -1.48 -16.80 8.39
CA GLU A 168 -0.39 -16.02 8.96
C GLU A 168 0.85 -16.09 8.07
N ASN A 169 1.49 -14.93 7.83
CA ASN A 169 2.67 -14.76 6.99
C ASN A 169 2.47 -15.14 5.51
N ALA A 170 1.23 -15.19 5.02
CA ALA A 170 0.96 -15.39 3.60
C ALA A 170 1.51 -14.23 2.74
N ILE A 171 1.77 -14.53 1.48
CA ILE A 171 2.09 -13.53 0.46
C ILE A 171 0.90 -13.42 -0.49
N ILE A 172 0.29 -12.24 -0.54
CA ILE A 172 -0.79 -11.92 -1.47
C ILE A 172 -0.19 -11.21 -2.65
N VAL A 173 -0.44 -11.71 -3.86
CA VAL A 173 -0.09 -11.03 -5.12
C VAL A 173 -1.38 -10.52 -5.74
N ASP A 174 -1.53 -9.20 -5.81
CA ASP A 174 -2.79 -8.58 -6.21
C ASP A 174 -2.75 -8.01 -7.62
N GLU A 175 -3.41 -8.70 -8.52
CA GLU A 175 -3.76 -8.26 -9.86
C GLU A 175 -5.28 -8.40 -10.13
N SER A 176 -6.10 -8.33 -9.07
CA SER A 176 -7.56 -8.45 -9.14
C SER A 176 -8.26 -7.26 -9.83
N VAL A 177 -7.52 -6.22 -10.15
CA VAL A 177 -7.93 -5.03 -10.92
C VAL A 177 -9.22 -4.40 -10.38
N THR A 178 -10.32 -4.49 -11.13
CA THR A 178 -11.60 -3.87 -10.76
C THR A 178 -12.36 -4.64 -9.68
N THR A 179 -12.27 -5.96 -9.66
CA THR A 179 -12.96 -6.83 -8.71
C THR A 179 -12.43 -6.64 -7.29
N GLY A 180 -11.11 -6.52 -7.15
CA GLY A 180 -10.44 -6.52 -5.85
C GLY A 180 -10.16 -5.15 -5.24
N ARG A 181 -10.75 -4.06 -5.72
CA ARG A 181 -10.43 -2.70 -5.24
C ARG A 181 -10.54 -2.53 -3.73
N GLU A 182 -11.46 -3.25 -3.08
CA GLU A 182 -11.69 -3.18 -1.65
C GLU A 182 -10.95 -4.28 -0.85
N PHE A 183 -10.39 -5.29 -1.51
CA PHE A 183 -9.73 -6.42 -0.85
C PHE A 183 -8.60 -5.98 0.09
N PHE A 184 -7.83 -4.99 -0.34
CA PHE A 184 -6.78 -4.42 0.46
C PHE A 184 -7.29 -3.92 1.83
N TYR A 185 -8.42 -3.22 1.86
CA TYR A 185 -8.99 -2.69 3.11
C TYR A 185 -9.68 -3.78 3.94
N GLN A 186 -10.38 -4.68 3.27
CA GLN A 186 -11.10 -5.78 3.93
C GLN A 186 -10.17 -6.79 4.62
N THR A 187 -8.89 -6.81 4.24
CA THR A 187 -7.87 -7.68 4.85
C THR A 187 -7.04 -6.99 5.94
N SER A 188 -7.36 -5.76 6.32
CA SER A 188 -6.56 -5.01 7.31
C SER A 188 -6.56 -5.64 8.71
N GLY A 189 -7.65 -6.30 9.12
CA GLY A 189 -7.76 -7.02 10.38
C GLY A 189 -7.38 -8.51 10.33
N SER A 190 -6.91 -9.00 9.19
CA SER A 190 -6.48 -10.40 8.99
C SER A 190 -5.16 -10.70 9.70
N HIS A 191 -4.71 -11.95 9.68
CA HIS A 191 -3.36 -12.31 10.09
C HIS A 191 -2.30 -11.45 9.38
N PRO A 192 -1.12 -11.24 9.98
CA PRO A 192 -0.01 -10.55 9.33
C PRO A 192 0.35 -11.22 8.01
N HIS A 193 0.46 -10.43 6.95
CA HIS A 193 0.76 -10.90 5.60
C HIS A 193 1.46 -9.84 4.77
N THR A 194 2.15 -10.27 3.71
CA THR A 194 2.76 -9.37 2.74
C THR A 194 1.82 -9.18 1.55
N TRP A 195 1.65 -7.95 1.10
CA TRP A 195 0.85 -7.58 -0.07
C TRP A 195 1.76 -7.07 -1.18
N LEU A 196 1.81 -7.78 -2.31
CA LEU A 196 2.52 -7.39 -3.52
C LEU A 196 1.52 -6.84 -4.53
N ASN A 197 1.84 -5.69 -5.11
CA ASN A 197 0.92 -4.98 -5.99
C ASN A 197 1.60 -4.57 -7.30
N ASN A 198 0.85 -4.49 -8.37
CA ASN A 198 1.34 -4.02 -9.67
C ASN A 198 1.66 -2.51 -9.62
N CYS A 199 2.91 -2.14 -9.83
CA CYS A 199 3.37 -0.75 -9.76
C CYS A 199 3.25 0.02 -11.07
N GLY A 200 3.13 -0.64 -12.20
CA GLY A 200 3.19 -0.01 -13.51
C GLY A 200 1.90 -0.11 -14.32
N GLY A 201 0.82 -0.66 -13.76
CA GLY A 201 -0.39 -0.96 -14.53
C GLY A 201 -0.17 -1.99 -15.64
N SER A 202 0.95 -2.72 -15.62
CA SER A 202 1.28 -3.79 -16.56
C SER A 202 0.57 -5.06 -16.16
N ILE A 203 -0.58 -5.34 -16.76
CA ILE A 203 -1.32 -6.59 -16.53
C ILE A 203 -0.57 -7.80 -17.08
N GLY A 204 -0.74 -8.96 -16.41
CA GLY A 204 0.08 -10.14 -16.58
C GLY A 204 1.23 -10.25 -15.59
N PHE A 205 1.30 -9.35 -14.61
CA PHE A 205 2.27 -9.31 -13.54
C PHE A 205 2.05 -10.41 -12.49
N GLY A 206 0.79 -10.70 -12.13
CA GLY A 206 0.44 -11.43 -10.91
C GLY A 206 1.01 -12.84 -10.85
N MET A 207 0.66 -13.71 -11.79
CA MET A 207 1.12 -15.10 -11.78
C MET A 207 2.65 -15.26 -11.84
N PRO A 208 3.41 -14.53 -12.67
CA PRO A 208 4.88 -14.59 -12.63
C PRO A 208 5.48 -14.16 -11.29
N VAL A 209 4.92 -13.12 -10.66
CA VAL A 209 5.37 -12.68 -9.34
C VAL A 209 5.02 -13.71 -8.26
N ALA A 210 3.86 -14.35 -8.35
CA ALA A 210 3.49 -15.43 -7.44
C ALA A 210 4.48 -16.61 -7.52
N ILE A 211 4.95 -16.96 -8.72
CA ILE A 211 6.02 -17.96 -8.91
C ILE A 211 7.30 -17.51 -8.21
N GLY A 212 7.74 -16.27 -8.45
CA GLY A 212 8.94 -15.74 -7.82
C GLY A 212 8.84 -15.72 -6.30
N ALA A 213 7.69 -15.32 -5.75
CA ALA A 213 7.43 -15.31 -4.32
C ALA A 213 7.47 -16.73 -3.70
N ALA A 214 6.84 -17.71 -4.36
CA ALA A 214 6.84 -19.09 -3.87
C ALA A 214 8.24 -19.75 -3.90
N ILE A 215 9.06 -19.43 -4.91
CA ILE A 215 10.44 -19.90 -4.98
C ILE A 215 11.30 -19.23 -3.90
N ALA A 216 11.14 -17.93 -3.69
CA ALA A 216 11.93 -17.16 -2.72
C ALA A 216 11.53 -17.48 -1.27
N CYS A 217 10.27 -17.80 -1.03
CA CYS A 217 9.69 -18.04 0.30
C CYS A 217 8.94 -19.37 0.34
N PRO A 218 9.63 -20.53 0.24
CA PRO A 218 8.99 -21.84 0.05
C PRO A 218 8.14 -22.31 1.26
N ASN A 219 8.30 -21.66 2.42
CA ASN A 219 7.55 -21.96 3.63
C ASN A 219 6.35 -21.02 3.86
N GLN A 220 6.06 -20.12 2.92
CA GLN A 220 4.94 -19.18 3.01
C GLN A 220 3.89 -19.53 1.95
N LYS A 221 2.61 -19.47 2.36
CA LYS A 221 1.51 -19.64 1.41
C LYS A 221 1.46 -18.44 0.49
N VAL A 222 1.43 -18.66 -0.83
CA VAL A 222 1.22 -17.61 -1.83
C VAL A 222 -0.20 -17.67 -2.35
N ILE A 223 -0.89 -16.54 -2.38
CA ILE A 223 -2.24 -16.38 -2.93
C ILE A 223 -2.18 -15.31 -4.02
N SER A 224 -2.45 -15.69 -5.27
CA SER A 224 -2.52 -14.78 -6.41
C SER A 224 -3.98 -14.44 -6.70
N LEU A 225 -4.27 -13.14 -6.73
CA LEU A 225 -5.58 -12.58 -7.01
C LEU A 225 -5.56 -12.00 -8.43
N GLU A 226 -6.30 -12.60 -9.34
CA GLU A 226 -6.18 -12.32 -10.77
C GLU A 226 -7.50 -11.83 -11.37
N GLY A 227 -7.45 -10.77 -12.15
CA GLY A 227 -8.51 -10.50 -13.12
C GLY A 227 -8.40 -11.50 -14.29
N ASP A 228 -9.53 -12.01 -14.81
CA ASP A 228 -9.56 -13.00 -15.90
C ASP A 228 -8.77 -12.57 -17.14
N GLY A 229 -8.95 -11.32 -17.56
CA GLY A 229 -8.20 -10.75 -18.69
C GLY A 229 -6.71 -10.58 -18.40
N SER A 230 -6.33 -10.21 -17.17
CA SER A 230 -4.92 -10.08 -16.74
C SER A 230 -4.23 -11.44 -16.72
N ALA A 231 -4.89 -12.46 -16.18
CA ALA A 231 -4.39 -13.83 -16.13
C ALA A 231 -4.02 -14.37 -17.52
N MET A 232 -4.78 -14.01 -18.56
CA MET A 232 -4.53 -14.48 -19.94
C MET A 232 -3.22 -13.97 -20.53
N TYR A 233 -2.66 -12.86 -20.06
CA TYR A 233 -1.36 -12.37 -20.56
C TYR A 233 -0.20 -13.31 -20.24
N THR A 234 -0.30 -14.03 -19.12
CA THR A 234 0.78 -14.92 -18.63
C THR A 234 0.25 -16.28 -18.17
N VAL A 235 -0.83 -16.76 -18.80
CA VAL A 235 -1.49 -18.03 -18.45
C VAL A 235 -0.53 -19.22 -18.45
N GLN A 236 0.53 -19.21 -19.26
CA GLN A 236 1.58 -20.21 -19.26
C GLN A 236 2.34 -20.32 -17.93
N SER A 237 2.20 -19.35 -17.03
CA SER A 237 2.74 -19.43 -15.67
C SER A 237 2.19 -20.63 -14.89
N LEU A 238 0.96 -21.07 -15.19
CA LEU A 238 0.36 -22.28 -14.60
C LEU A 238 1.19 -23.53 -14.87
N TRP A 239 1.78 -23.62 -16.06
CA TRP A 239 2.68 -24.73 -16.40
C TRP A 239 3.93 -24.72 -15.53
N THR A 240 4.54 -23.56 -15.30
CA THR A 240 5.71 -23.43 -14.43
C THR A 240 5.35 -23.78 -12.97
N MET A 241 4.21 -23.30 -12.47
CA MET A 241 3.73 -23.62 -11.12
C MET A 241 3.57 -25.14 -10.91
N ALA A 242 2.96 -25.81 -11.90
CA ALA A 242 2.76 -27.24 -11.86
C ALA A 242 4.08 -28.03 -11.95
N ARG A 243 4.98 -27.62 -12.89
CA ARG A 243 6.29 -28.26 -13.07
C ARG A 243 7.15 -28.17 -11.83
N GLU A 244 7.19 -27.00 -11.17
CA GLU A 244 8.00 -26.75 -9.98
C GLU A 244 7.28 -27.17 -8.67
N ASN A 245 6.06 -27.70 -8.78
CA ASN A 245 5.22 -28.11 -7.63
C ASN A 245 5.10 -26.99 -6.56
N LEU A 246 4.79 -25.77 -7.00
CA LEU A 246 4.74 -24.60 -6.12
C LEU A 246 3.42 -24.54 -5.33
N ASP A 247 3.49 -24.20 -4.05
CA ASP A 247 2.31 -24.04 -3.18
C ASP A 247 1.66 -22.65 -3.37
N ILE A 248 0.93 -22.50 -4.48
CA ILE A 248 0.25 -21.26 -4.86
C ILE A 248 -1.25 -21.53 -5.01
N VAL A 249 -2.07 -20.69 -4.41
CA VAL A 249 -3.51 -20.63 -4.68
C VAL A 249 -3.77 -19.45 -5.62
N ILE A 250 -4.49 -19.69 -6.71
CA ILE A 250 -4.87 -18.65 -7.67
C ILE A 250 -6.37 -18.48 -7.64
N LEU A 251 -6.83 -17.25 -7.42
CA LEU A 251 -8.24 -16.86 -7.49
C LEU A 251 -8.41 -15.97 -8.72
N ILE A 252 -9.15 -16.46 -9.73
CA ILE A 252 -9.45 -15.74 -10.97
C ILE A 252 -10.89 -15.24 -10.90
N PHE A 253 -11.07 -13.94 -11.15
CA PHE A 253 -12.37 -13.25 -11.04
C PHE A 253 -12.91 -12.77 -12.39
#